data_8b4a95ecb6f9acf74fb787b82765132d
#
_entry.id   8b4a95ecb6f9acf74fb787b82765132d
#
_cell.length_a   1.000
_cell.length_b   1.000
_cell.length_c   1.000
_cell.angle_alpha   90.00
_cell.angle_beta   90.00
_cell.angle_gamma   90.00
#
_symmetry.space_group_name_H-M   'P 1'
#
loop_
_entity.id
_entity.type
_entity.pdbx_description
1 polymer ?
#
loop_
_entity_poly.entity_id
_entity_poly.type
_entity_poly.pdbx_seq_one_letter_code
_entity_poly.pdbx_strand_id
1 'polypeptide(L)'
;MMDDAMKERDRPVVCERDAIRPHLGVLERERAFPESGISFPRRPYMTTKRQRGFSLLEMMITVAIGLTLAGITFIALMPMFKRNHVDLAYDTALMVLRNTRHLAITQSHQYFVNFNPAGFPAGTMQVTYQPPAVGGGALPPIQQVATYTLPPDISFAVMAGFPATSPDSFGSGVTAIDFGQGLGAGNMNYVCFMPDGSSRDSLGNYNSGVVYLSRTADPNPYNSRSVTVWGATGRIKGWRLYQQAGAPIWVQQ
;
A
#
# COMPACT_ATOMS: atom_id res chain seq x y z
N MET A 1 -49.52 -26.50 -25.35
CA MET A 1 -48.85 -27.70 -24.84
C MET A 1 -47.34 -27.50 -24.96
N MET A 2 -46.82 -26.55 -24.15
CA MET A 2 -45.40 -26.23 -24.04
C MET A 2 -45.27 -25.15 -22.95
N ASP A 3 -45.58 -25.56 -21.70
CA ASP A 3 -45.55 -24.67 -20.55
C ASP A 3 -45.34 -25.57 -19.34
N ASP A 4 -44.11 -26.08 -19.09
CA ASP A 4 -43.77 -26.78 -17.84
C ASP A 4 -42.28 -27.12 -17.69
N ALA A 5 -41.37 -26.23 -18.07
CA ALA A 5 -39.95 -26.48 -17.90
C ALA A 5 -39.11 -25.29 -17.37
N MET A 6 -39.72 -24.43 -16.53
CA MET A 6 -39.00 -23.27 -16.01
C MET A 6 -39.33 -22.94 -14.55
N LYS A 7 -39.34 -23.98 -13.70
CA LYS A 7 -39.61 -23.77 -12.26
C LYS A 7 -38.80 -24.69 -11.34
N GLU A 8 -37.49 -24.77 -11.53
CA GLU A 8 -36.64 -25.50 -10.57
C GLU A 8 -35.21 -24.99 -10.56
N ARG A 9 -35.01 -23.74 -10.15
CA ARG A 9 -33.68 -23.23 -9.82
C ARG A 9 -33.72 -22.01 -8.90
N ASP A 10 -34.41 -22.14 -7.76
CA ASP A 10 -34.24 -21.19 -6.65
C ASP A 10 -34.32 -21.97 -5.33
N ARG A 11 -33.23 -22.64 -4.98
CA ARG A 11 -33.00 -23.07 -3.60
C ARG A 11 -31.82 -22.28 -3.03
N PRO A 12 -32.05 -21.50 -1.98
CA PRO A 12 -30.95 -20.87 -1.28
C PRO A 12 -30.12 -21.97 -0.57
N VAL A 13 -28.82 -22.00 -0.82
CA VAL A 13 -27.87 -22.82 -0.08
C VAL A 13 -27.72 -22.22 1.30
N VAL A 14 -28.38 -22.81 2.28
CA VAL A 14 -28.20 -22.51 3.69
C VAL A 14 -26.92 -23.21 4.15
N CYS A 15 -25.89 -22.44 4.47
CA CYS A 15 -24.72 -22.94 5.18
C CYS A 15 -25.11 -23.22 6.65
N GLU A 16 -25.34 -24.49 6.94
CA GLU A 16 -25.52 -25.02 8.30
C GLU A 16 -24.16 -24.99 9.03
N ARG A 17 -24.08 -24.16 10.06
CA ARG A 17 -22.95 -24.13 10.98
C ARG A 17 -23.11 -25.28 11.96
N ASP A 18 -22.35 -26.32 11.78
CA ASP A 18 -22.19 -27.37 12.78
C ASP A 18 -21.52 -26.80 14.04
N ALA A 19 -22.33 -26.71 15.08
CA ALA A 19 -21.90 -26.35 16.43
C ALA A 19 -21.15 -27.54 17.04
N ILE A 20 -19.83 -27.42 17.12
CA ILE A 20 -18.98 -28.36 17.89
C ILE A 20 -19.27 -28.15 19.38
N ARG A 21 -19.99 -29.08 19.99
CA ARG A 21 -20.15 -29.19 21.43
C ARG A 21 -18.88 -29.81 22.06
N PRO A 22 -18.27 -29.22 23.07
CA PRO A 22 -17.24 -29.89 23.84
C PRO A 22 -17.92 -30.87 24.82
N HIS A 23 -17.63 -32.15 24.65
CA HIS A 23 -17.95 -33.18 25.63
C HIS A 23 -17.04 -33.02 26.85
N LEU A 24 -17.57 -32.50 27.93
CA LEU A 24 -17.00 -32.60 29.28
C LEU A 24 -17.33 -33.99 29.83
N GLY A 25 -16.43 -34.91 29.65
CA GLY A 25 -16.42 -36.19 30.36
C GLY A 25 -15.79 -36.06 31.74
N VAL A 26 -16.62 -35.91 32.76
CA VAL A 26 -16.22 -36.03 34.17
C VAL A 26 -16.04 -37.54 34.43
N LEU A 27 -14.80 -37.96 34.58
CA LEU A 27 -14.47 -39.27 35.18
C LEU A 27 -13.98 -39.03 36.61
N GLU A 28 -14.92 -39.06 37.54
CA GLU A 28 -14.62 -39.31 38.95
C GLU A 28 -14.04 -40.72 39.05
N ARG A 29 -12.78 -40.83 39.33
CA ARG A 29 -12.10 -42.04 39.73
C ARG A 29 -11.58 -41.86 41.15
N GLU A 30 -12.43 -42.24 42.14
CA GLU A 30 -12.01 -42.47 43.49
C GLU A 30 -10.88 -43.50 43.50
N ARG A 31 -9.67 -43.08 43.80
CA ARG A 31 -8.58 -43.97 44.18
C ARG A 31 -8.33 -43.79 45.67
N ALA A 32 -8.72 -44.86 46.41
CA ALA A 32 -8.29 -45.06 47.76
C ALA A 32 -6.76 -45.04 47.85
N PHE A 33 -6.20 -44.15 48.61
CA PHE A 33 -4.77 -44.11 48.91
C PHE A 33 -4.49 -45.06 50.10
N PRO A 34 -3.55 -46.01 49.95
CA PRO A 34 -3.07 -46.77 51.10
C PRO A 34 -2.21 -45.87 52.00
N GLU A 35 -2.50 -45.84 53.28
CA GLU A 35 -1.64 -45.25 54.30
C GLU A 35 -0.33 -46.03 54.39
N SER A 36 0.66 -45.61 53.63
CA SER A 36 2.05 -46.05 53.85
C SER A 36 2.79 -44.89 54.50
N GLY A 37 3.20 -45.11 55.75
CA GLY A 37 3.98 -44.18 56.56
C GLY A 37 5.30 -43.80 55.87
N ILE A 38 5.30 -42.72 55.11
CA ILE A 38 6.50 -42.17 54.49
C ILE A 38 7.07 -41.13 55.45
N SER A 39 8.17 -41.51 56.10
CA SER A 39 9.04 -40.62 56.84
C SER A 39 9.62 -39.58 55.88
N PHE A 40 9.13 -38.33 55.92
CA PHE A 40 9.67 -37.25 55.11
C PHE A 40 11.05 -36.86 55.61
N PRO A 41 12.09 -36.93 54.77
CA PRO A 41 13.40 -36.38 55.12
C PRO A 41 13.25 -34.86 55.30
N ARG A 42 13.72 -34.34 56.47
CA ARG A 42 13.78 -32.90 56.75
C ARG A 42 14.49 -32.21 55.61
N ARG A 43 13.77 -31.41 54.81
CA ARG A 43 14.33 -30.55 53.76
C ARG A 43 15.39 -29.64 54.40
N PRO A 44 16.60 -29.59 53.86
CA PRO A 44 17.59 -28.63 54.32
C PRO A 44 16.99 -27.22 54.11
N TYR A 45 17.06 -26.40 55.15
CA TYR A 45 16.69 -25.01 55.09
C TYR A 45 17.47 -24.35 53.97
N MET A 46 16.81 -24.04 52.84
CA MET A 46 17.37 -23.18 51.82
C MET A 46 17.62 -21.83 52.49
N THR A 47 18.87 -21.53 52.72
CA THR A 47 19.31 -20.20 53.10
C THR A 47 18.90 -19.25 51.96
N THR A 48 17.82 -18.51 52.15
CA THR A 48 17.42 -17.42 51.24
C THR A 48 18.57 -16.44 51.17
N LYS A 49 19.32 -16.50 50.07
CA LYS A 49 20.31 -15.46 49.78
C LYS A 49 19.58 -14.12 49.86
N ARG A 50 19.97 -13.30 50.83
CA ARG A 50 19.47 -11.95 51.01
C ARG A 50 19.61 -11.23 49.67
N GLN A 51 18.49 -11.04 48.97
CA GLN A 51 18.46 -10.25 47.74
C GLN A 51 18.79 -8.82 48.19
N ARG A 52 19.99 -8.38 47.78
CA ARG A 52 20.38 -6.98 47.95
C ARG A 52 19.51 -6.18 47.00
N GLY A 53 18.62 -5.34 47.51
CA GLY A 53 17.88 -4.38 46.71
C GLY A 53 18.84 -3.40 46.04
N PHE A 54 18.48 -2.94 44.85
CA PHE A 54 19.25 -1.92 44.14
C PHE A 54 19.30 -0.63 44.97
N SER A 55 20.49 0.00 45.02
CA SER A 55 20.64 1.32 45.61
C SER A 55 19.90 2.36 44.73
N LEU A 56 19.30 3.36 45.36
CA LEU A 56 18.64 4.47 44.68
C LEU A 56 19.61 5.15 43.69
N LEU A 57 20.89 5.29 44.09
CA LEU A 57 21.96 5.82 43.21
C LEU A 57 22.17 4.96 41.95
N GLU A 58 22.17 3.64 42.11
CA GLU A 58 22.37 2.71 40.99
C GLU A 58 21.22 2.80 39.97
N MET A 59 19.96 2.94 40.46
CA MET A 59 18.81 3.16 39.61
C MET A 59 18.89 4.50 38.87
N MET A 60 19.36 5.57 39.52
CA MET A 60 19.54 6.88 38.88
C MET A 60 20.58 6.81 37.78
N ILE A 61 21.71 6.13 38.00
CA ILE A 61 22.77 5.97 37.00
C ILE A 61 22.29 5.13 35.82
N THR A 62 21.60 4.01 36.07
CA THR A 62 21.10 3.16 34.98
C THR A 62 20.06 3.86 34.12
N VAL A 63 19.16 4.64 34.74
CA VAL A 63 18.18 5.46 33.98
C VAL A 63 18.89 6.55 33.18
N ALA A 64 19.88 7.24 33.74
CA ALA A 64 20.63 8.26 33.03
C ALA A 64 21.36 7.70 31.80
N ILE A 65 22.03 6.55 31.94
CA ILE A 65 22.67 5.86 30.80
C ILE A 65 21.63 5.41 29.78
N GLY A 66 20.49 4.86 30.23
CA GLY A 66 19.39 4.44 29.35
C GLY A 66 18.83 5.59 28.52
N LEU A 67 18.61 6.75 29.13
CA LEU A 67 18.11 7.95 28.44
C LEU A 67 19.11 8.51 27.43
N THR A 68 20.41 8.51 27.75
CA THR A 68 21.43 8.98 26.80
C THR A 68 21.54 8.07 25.59
N LEU A 69 21.55 6.74 25.78
CA LEU A 69 21.56 5.76 24.69
C LEU A 69 20.28 5.84 23.84
N ALA A 70 19.11 5.98 24.47
CA ALA A 70 17.85 6.15 23.78
C ALA A 70 17.84 7.39 22.88
N GLY A 71 18.38 8.52 23.38
CA GLY A 71 18.51 9.76 22.61
C GLY A 71 19.36 9.60 21.36
N ILE A 72 20.53 8.98 21.48
CA ILE A 72 21.43 8.72 20.34
C ILE A 72 20.76 7.79 19.31
N THR A 73 20.11 6.73 19.78
CA THR A 73 19.43 5.76 18.92
C THR A 73 18.29 6.42 18.14
N PHE A 74 17.51 7.29 18.79
CA PHE A 74 16.40 8.00 18.14
C PHE A 74 16.87 8.87 16.97
N ILE A 75 17.97 9.62 17.14
CA ILE A 75 18.54 10.45 16.07
C ILE A 75 19.02 9.58 14.90
N ALA A 76 19.64 8.43 15.18
CA ALA A 76 20.14 7.53 14.15
C ALA A 76 19.02 6.85 13.32
N LEU A 77 17.82 6.68 13.89
CA LEU A 77 16.68 6.05 13.21
C LEU A 77 15.91 7.01 12.30
N MET A 78 15.97 8.32 12.52
CA MET A 78 15.21 9.31 11.73
C MET A 78 15.41 9.19 10.20
N PRO A 79 16.62 9.03 9.64
CA PRO A 79 16.79 8.91 8.20
C PRO A 79 16.18 7.63 7.62
N MET A 80 16.05 6.56 8.41
CA MET A 80 15.43 5.32 7.98
C MET A 80 13.92 5.47 7.76
N PHE A 81 13.22 6.15 8.67
CA PHE A 81 11.78 6.43 8.52
C PHE A 81 11.50 7.28 7.28
N LYS A 82 12.35 8.26 7.01
CA LYS A 82 12.19 9.14 5.85
C LYS A 82 12.34 8.43 4.50
N ARG A 83 13.17 7.42 4.40
CA ARG A 83 13.31 6.58 3.19
C ARG A 83 12.07 5.73 2.96
N ASN A 84 11.50 5.19 4.03
CA ASN A 84 10.29 4.36 3.94
C ASN A 84 9.09 5.12 3.37
N HIS A 85 8.99 6.45 3.54
CA HIS A 85 7.91 7.25 2.99
C HIS A 85 7.88 7.25 1.45
N VAL A 86 9.06 7.29 0.81
CA VAL A 86 9.13 7.24 -0.67
C VAL A 86 8.68 5.88 -1.19
N ASP A 87 9.14 4.80 -0.55
CA ASP A 87 8.76 3.44 -0.92
C ASP A 87 7.25 3.22 -0.67
N LEU A 88 6.71 3.70 0.45
CA LEU A 88 5.27 3.65 0.73
C LEU A 88 4.45 4.44 -0.31
N ALA A 89 4.90 5.63 -0.69
CA ALA A 89 4.23 6.42 -1.72
C ALA A 89 4.24 5.71 -3.08
N TYR A 90 5.37 5.10 -3.42
CA TYR A 90 5.54 4.34 -4.65
C TYR A 90 4.64 3.10 -4.68
N ASP A 91 4.61 2.30 -3.61
CA ASP A 91 3.75 1.13 -3.50
C ASP A 91 2.27 1.52 -3.54
N THR A 92 1.91 2.63 -2.90
CA THR A 92 0.55 3.19 -2.97
C THR A 92 0.17 3.56 -4.39
N ALA A 93 1.05 4.26 -5.13
CA ALA A 93 0.78 4.64 -6.51
C ALA A 93 0.63 3.41 -7.43
N LEU A 94 1.51 2.42 -7.29
CA LEU A 94 1.41 1.15 -8.02
C LEU A 94 0.11 0.41 -7.71
N MET A 95 -0.24 0.32 -6.43
CA MET A 95 -1.48 -0.34 -5.98
C MET A 95 -2.71 0.36 -6.55
N VAL A 96 -2.79 1.68 -6.45
CA VAL A 96 -3.92 2.48 -6.95
C VAL A 96 -4.10 2.27 -8.45
N LEU A 97 -3.04 2.39 -9.23
CA LEU A 97 -3.10 2.22 -10.68
C LEU A 97 -3.50 0.79 -11.08
N ARG A 98 -2.88 -0.22 -10.47
CA ARG A 98 -3.19 -1.65 -10.76
C ARG A 98 -4.61 -2.00 -10.36
N ASN A 99 -5.06 -1.55 -9.18
CA ASN A 99 -6.42 -1.80 -8.72
C ASN A 99 -7.45 -1.10 -9.60
N THR A 100 -7.21 0.16 -9.99
CA THR A 100 -8.12 0.91 -10.88
C THR A 100 -8.21 0.24 -12.25
N ARG A 101 -7.09 -0.22 -12.82
CA ARG A 101 -7.10 -1.01 -14.05
C ARG A 101 -7.91 -2.30 -13.89
N HIS A 102 -7.73 -3.01 -12.77
CA HIS A 102 -8.50 -4.22 -12.48
C HIS A 102 -10.00 -3.92 -12.37
N LEU A 103 -10.39 -2.84 -11.68
CA LEU A 103 -11.79 -2.40 -11.58
C LEU A 103 -12.36 -2.10 -12.97
N ALA A 104 -11.62 -1.42 -13.84
CA ALA A 104 -12.07 -1.11 -15.20
C ALA A 104 -12.38 -2.40 -15.99
N ILE A 105 -11.54 -3.41 -15.89
CA ILE A 105 -11.72 -4.70 -16.58
C ILE A 105 -12.89 -5.49 -15.97
N THR A 106 -12.94 -5.62 -14.64
CA THR A 106 -13.93 -6.49 -13.97
C THR A 106 -15.33 -5.92 -14.00
N GLN A 107 -15.46 -4.60 -13.92
CA GLN A 107 -16.76 -3.93 -13.97
C GLN A 107 -17.17 -3.49 -15.38
N SER A 108 -16.28 -3.65 -16.36
CA SER A 108 -16.51 -3.25 -17.76
C SER A 108 -16.88 -1.77 -17.92
N HIS A 109 -16.25 -0.89 -17.11
CA HIS A 109 -16.46 0.55 -17.11
C HIS A 109 -15.16 1.34 -17.19
N GLN A 110 -15.29 2.62 -17.53
CA GLN A 110 -14.15 3.55 -17.53
C GLN A 110 -13.87 4.05 -16.12
N TYR A 111 -12.60 3.95 -15.71
CA TYR A 111 -12.10 4.45 -14.44
C TYR A 111 -10.96 5.43 -14.66
N PHE A 112 -10.98 6.52 -13.91
CA PHE A 112 -9.97 7.57 -13.98
C PHE A 112 -9.16 7.60 -12.69
N VAL A 113 -7.86 7.81 -12.82
CA VAL A 113 -6.99 8.20 -11.70
C VAL A 113 -6.53 9.62 -11.97
N ASN A 114 -7.01 10.56 -11.18
CA ASN A 114 -6.62 11.97 -11.23
C ASN A 114 -5.51 12.20 -10.21
N PHE A 115 -4.40 12.80 -10.66
CA PHE A 115 -3.28 13.18 -9.82
C PHE A 115 -3.37 14.66 -9.47
N ASN A 116 -3.15 15.00 -8.20
CA ASN A 116 -3.30 16.37 -7.68
C ASN A 116 -4.62 17.04 -8.11
N PRO A 117 -5.79 16.43 -7.87
CA PRO A 117 -7.05 17.04 -8.26
C PRO A 117 -7.27 18.38 -7.53
N ALA A 118 -7.90 19.33 -8.19
CA ALA A 118 -8.20 20.63 -7.60
C ALA A 118 -9.07 20.47 -6.33
N GLY A 119 -8.77 21.25 -5.29
CA GLY A 119 -9.48 21.19 -4.00
C GLY A 119 -8.96 20.13 -3.03
N PHE A 120 -7.95 19.35 -3.41
CA PHE A 120 -7.30 18.37 -2.54
C PHE A 120 -5.84 18.78 -2.24
N PRO A 121 -5.25 18.27 -1.15
CA PRO A 121 -3.84 18.47 -0.85
C PRO A 121 -2.93 17.97 -1.98
N ALA A 122 -1.77 18.57 -2.14
CA ALA A 122 -0.74 18.07 -3.04
C ALA A 122 -0.36 16.62 -2.65
N GLY A 123 -0.06 15.78 -3.65
CA GLY A 123 0.21 14.36 -3.41
C GLY A 123 -1.05 13.50 -3.27
N THR A 124 -2.21 14.01 -3.69
CA THR A 124 -3.46 13.21 -3.68
C THR A 124 -3.68 12.54 -5.03
N MET A 125 -4.13 11.30 -4.99
CA MET A 125 -4.66 10.54 -6.12
C MET A 125 -6.14 10.25 -5.88
N GLN A 126 -6.98 10.61 -6.83
CA GLN A 126 -8.41 10.39 -6.76
C GLN A 126 -8.85 9.41 -7.83
N VAL A 127 -9.48 8.31 -7.43
CA VAL A 127 -10.09 7.34 -8.34
C VAL A 127 -11.53 7.74 -8.56
N THR A 128 -11.91 7.96 -9.81
CA THR A 128 -13.26 8.32 -10.21
C THR A 128 -13.79 7.36 -11.27
N TYR A 129 -15.10 7.24 -11.33
CA TYR A 129 -15.82 6.38 -12.25
C TYR A 129 -16.86 7.18 -13.01
N GLN A 130 -16.95 6.96 -14.32
CA GLN A 130 -17.98 7.54 -15.16
C GLN A 130 -19.06 6.49 -15.43
N PRO A 131 -20.26 6.61 -14.81
CA PRO A 131 -21.35 5.70 -15.11
C PRO A 131 -21.79 5.81 -16.59
N PRO A 132 -22.23 4.71 -17.20
CA PRO A 132 -22.75 4.75 -18.57
C PRO A 132 -24.07 5.53 -18.62
N ALA A 133 -24.32 6.17 -19.76
CA ALA A 133 -25.61 6.79 -20.01
C ALA A 133 -26.72 5.71 -20.11
N VAL A 134 -27.80 5.90 -19.40
CA VAL A 134 -28.98 5.02 -19.44
C VAL A 134 -29.95 5.54 -20.49
N GLY A 135 -30.31 4.68 -21.43
CA GLY A 135 -31.39 4.98 -22.41
C GLY A 135 -31.08 6.11 -23.41
N GLY A 136 -29.79 6.37 -23.70
CA GLY A 136 -29.39 7.44 -24.64
C GLY A 136 -29.49 8.85 -24.06
N GLY A 137 -29.66 8.99 -22.74
CA GLY A 137 -29.69 10.27 -22.03
C GLY A 137 -28.27 10.87 -21.82
N ALA A 138 -28.22 11.99 -21.12
CA ALA A 138 -26.94 12.62 -20.71
C ALA A 138 -26.15 11.67 -19.80
N LEU A 139 -24.82 11.78 -19.89
CA LEU A 139 -23.91 11.03 -18.99
C LEU A 139 -24.19 11.44 -17.53
N PRO A 140 -24.34 10.48 -16.60
CA PRO A 140 -24.46 10.77 -15.19
C PRO A 140 -23.21 11.49 -14.67
N PRO A 141 -23.29 12.19 -13.52
CA PRO A 141 -22.12 12.81 -12.93
C PRO A 141 -21.04 11.80 -12.57
N ILE A 142 -19.79 12.21 -12.72
CA ILE A 142 -18.63 11.42 -12.32
C ILE A 142 -18.71 11.13 -10.82
N GLN A 143 -18.55 9.86 -10.46
CA GLN A 143 -18.58 9.41 -9.06
C GLN A 143 -17.17 9.20 -8.54
N GLN A 144 -16.92 9.68 -7.33
CA GLN A 144 -15.68 9.40 -6.62
C GLN A 144 -15.75 8.00 -5.99
N VAL A 145 -14.75 7.17 -6.29
CA VAL A 145 -14.65 5.80 -5.77
C VAL A 145 -13.74 5.75 -4.54
N ALA A 146 -12.56 6.38 -4.64
CA ALA A 146 -11.58 6.39 -3.57
C ALA A 146 -10.65 7.60 -3.70
N THR A 147 -10.06 7.99 -2.57
CA THR A 147 -9.01 9.01 -2.52
C THR A 147 -7.85 8.50 -1.69
N TYR A 148 -6.65 8.66 -2.21
CA TYR A 148 -5.40 8.26 -1.57
C TYR A 148 -4.49 9.46 -1.46
N THR A 149 -3.95 9.72 -0.28
CA THR A 149 -2.99 10.80 -0.04
C THR A 149 -1.64 10.19 0.27
N LEU A 150 -0.62 10.67 -0.42
CA LEU A 150 0.77 10.30 -0.18
C LEU A 150 1.24 10.83 1.20
N PRO A 151 2.32 10.27 1.77
CA PRO A 151 2.96 10.84 2.94
C PRO A 151 3.26 12.33 2.74
N PRO A 152 3.16 13.17 3.80
CA PRO A 152 3.17 14.63 3.68
C PRO A 152 4.48 15.23 3.14
N ASP A 153 5.58 14.48 3.19
CA ASP A 153 6.89 14.88 2.67
C ASP A 153 7.16 14.41 1.23
N ILE A 154 6.21 13.67 0.63
CA ILE A 154 6.30 13.17 -0.74
C ILE A 154 5.29 13.90 -1.61
N SER A 155 5.74 14.31 -2.79
CA SER A 155 4.89 14.95 -3.79
C SER A 155 5.21 14.42 -5.20
N PHE A 156 4.31 14.70 -6.13
CA PHE A 156 4.59 14.52 -7.55
C PHE A 156 5.50 15.67 -7.98
N ALA A 157 6.80 15.39 -8.10
CA ALA A 157 7.79 16.40 -8.45
C ALA A 157 8.96 15.79 -9.25
N VAL A 158 9.47 16.58 -10.18
CA VAL A 158 10.75 16.34 -10.86
C VAL A 158 11.84 17.03 -10.07
N MET A 159 12.96 16.35 -9.87
CA MET A 159 14.11 16.91 -9.14
C MET A 159 15.26 17.21 -10.08
N ALA A 160 16.07 18.19 -9.71
CA ALA A 160 17.35 18.43 -10.35
C ALA A 160 18.23 17.16 -10.26
N GLY A 161 18.86 16.78 -11.36
CA GLY A 161 19.69 15.57 -11.42
C GLY A 161 18.95 14.33 -11.94
N PHE A 162 17.71 14.45 -12.39
CA PHE A 162 17.10 13.36 -13.16
C PHE A 162 17.80 13.18 -14.51
N PRO A 163 17.92 11.95 -15.03
CA PRO A 163 18.49 11.72 -16.35
C PRO A 163 17.61 12.31 -17.43
N ALA A 164 18.21 12.75 -18.53
CA ALA A 164 17.49 13.24 -19.70
C ALA A 164 16.58 12.17 -20.33
N THR A 165 16.94 10.88 -20.15
CA THR A 165 16.13 9.76 -20.63
C THR A 165 15.11 9.39 -19.55
N SER A 166 13.85 9.62 -19.81
CA SER A 166 12.74 9.24 -18.96
C SER A 166 12.53 7.72 -18.94
N PRO A 167 11.92 7.16 -17.89
CA PRO A 167 11.55 5.75 -17.83
C PRO A 167 10.63 5.36 -18.99
N ASP A 168 10.89 4.22 -19.64
CA ASP A 168 10.19 3.75 -20.84
C ASP A 168 10.18 4.78 -22.00
N SER A 169 11.01 5.83 -21.94
CA SER A 169 11.00 6.97 -22.87
C SER A 169 9.67 7.76 -22.87
N PHE A 170 8.91 7.67 -21.77
CA PHE A 170 7.70 8.46 -21.58
C PHE A 170 8.00 9.75 -20.82
N GLY A 171 7.36 10.82 -21.26
CA GLY A 171 7.47 12.12 -20.63
C GLY A 171 8.67 12.94 -21.06
N SER A 172 8.54 14.23 -20.82
CA SER A 172 9.57 15.23 -21.14
C SER A 172 10.70 15.30 -20.11
N GLY A 173 10.52 14.66 -18.95
CA GLY A 173 11.41 14.81 -17.78
C GLY A 173 11.30 16.18 -17.07
N VAL A 174 10.40 17.05 -17.54
CA VAL A 174 10.19 18.40 -16.97
C VAL A 174 8.95 18.44 -16.08
N THR A 175 7.90 17.71 -16.44
CA THR A 175 6.65 17.64 -15.70
C THR A 175 6.60 16.39 -14.83
N ALA A 176 6.11 16.57 -13.62
CA ALA A 176 6.04 15.46 -12.63
C ALA A 176 4.98 14.41 -12.97
N ILE A 177 3.92 14.84 -13.64
CA ILE A 177 2.84 14.00 -14.13
C ILE A 177 2.74 14.29 -15.61
N ASP A 178 3.04 13.30 -16.45
CA ASP A 178 3.17 13.50 -17.89
C ASP A 178 2.51 12.33 -18.63
N PHE A 179 1.20 12.47 -18.87
CA PHE A 179 0.42 11.58 -19.73
C PHE A 179 0.07 12.28 -21.03
N GLY A 180 -0.34 11.51 -22.04
CA GLY A 180 -0.65 12.04 -23.37
C GLY A 180 0.52 11.94 -24.34
N GLN A 181 1.48 11.08 -24.04
CA GLN A 181 2.70 10.92 -24.86
C GLN A 181 2.39 10.40 -26.26
N GLY A 182 2.77 11.19 -27.25
CA GLY A 182 2.83 10.80 -28.65
C GLY A 182 1.63 11.19 -29.53
N LEU A 183 0.56 11.82 -28.99
CA LEU A 183 -0.69 11.98 -29.75
C LEU A 183 -1.30 13.40 -29.68
N GLY A 184 -0.53 14.42 -29.30
CA GLY A 184 -0.96 15.81 -29.42
C GLY A 184 -1.95 16.31 -28.37
N ALA A 185 -2.27 15.51 -27.37
CA ALA A 185 -3.21 15.86 -26.31
C ALA A 185 -2.50 16.50 -25.10
N GLY A 186 -1.51 17.24 -25.15
CA GLY A 186 -0.86 17.97 -24.04
C GLY A 186 -0.66 17.15 -22.76
N ASN A 187 -0.01 17.73 -21.77
CA ASN A 187 0.19 17.08 -20.48
C ASN A 187 -1.13 16.91 -19.73
N MET A 188 -1.50 15.68 -19.45
CA MET A 188 -2.70 15.32 -18.70
C MET A 188 -2.33 14.93 -17.28
N ASN A 189 -3.10 15.41 -16.31
CA ASN A 189 -2.95 15.05 -14.89
C ASN A 189 -3.78 13.82 -14.50
N TYR A 190 -4.19 13.02 -15.48
CA TYR A 190 -4.98 11.82 -15.23
C TYR A 190 -4.63 10.69 -16.18
N VAL A 191 -4.97 9.49 -15.77
CA VAL A 191 -4.97 8.29 -16.60
C VAL A 191 -6.37 7.68 -16.57
N CYS A 192 -6.90 7.32 -17.74
CA CYS A 192 -8.20 6.66 -17.88
C CYS A 192 -7.99 5.21 -18.32
N PHE A 193 -8.41 4.26 -17.50
CA PHE A 193 -8.41 2.85 -17.83
C PHE A 193 -9.76 2.44 -18.44
N MET A 194 -9.67 1.77 -19.58
CA MET A 194 -10.82 1.26 -20.33
C MET A 194 -11.17 -0.18 -19.92
N PRO A 195 -12.37 -0.68 -20.26
CA PRO A 195 -12.77 -2.07 -20.01
C PRO A 195 -11.84 -3.13 -20.62
N ASP A 196 -11.18 -2.82 -21.72
CA ASP A 196 -10.19 -3.69 -22.36
C ASP A 196 -8.84 -3.73 -21.63
N GLY A 197 -8.71 -2.94 -20.56
CA GLY A 197 -7.49 -2.79 -19.78
C GLY A 197 -6.46 -1.84 -20.39
N SER A 198 -6.73 -1.21 -21.53
CA SER A 198 -5.89 -0.15 -22.12
C SER A 198 -6.08 1.17 -21.35
N SER A 199 -5.14 2.10 -21.54
CA SER A 199 -5.30 3.48 -21.09
C SER A 199 -5.50 4.39 -22.30
N ARG A 200 -6.54 5.24 -22.26
CA ARG A 200 -6.89 6.14 -23.36
C ARG A 200 -7.09 7.58 -22.87
N ASP A 201 -6.94 8.51 -23.80
CA ASP A 201 -7.28 9.93 -23.60
C ASP A 201 -8.76 10.22 -23.94
N SER A 202 -9.17 11.47 -23.82
CA SER A 202 -10.52 11.93 -24.15
C SER A 202 -10.87 11.80 -25.63
N LEU A 203 -9.86 11.65 -26.50
CA LEU A 203 -10.02 11.49 -27.95
C LEU A 203 -10.03 10.00 -28.38
N GLY A 204 -9.87 9.08 -27.40
CA GLY A 204 -9.83 7.64 -27.65
C GLY A 204 -8.45 7.09 -28.05
N ASN A 205 -7.41 7.92 -28.08
CA ASN A 205 -6.05 7.47 -28.38
C ASN A 205 -5.40 6.81 -27.17
N TYR A 206 -4.42 5.93 -27.41
CA TYR A 206 -3.65 5.31 -26.33
C TYR A 206 -2.87 6.37 -25.55
N ASN A 207 -3.08 6.40 -24.24
CA ASN A 207 -2.48 7.38 -23.34
C ASN A 207 -1.38 6.72 -22.50
N SER A 208 -0.14 6.79 -22.98
CA SER A 208 1.04 6.40 -22.21
C SER A 208 1.55 7.59 -21.39
N GLY A 209 2.24 7.30 -20.30
CA GLY A 209 2.82 8.38 -19.51
C GLY A 209 3.61 7.91 -18.30
N VAL A 210 4.13 8.88 -17.57
CA VAL A 210 4.97 8.70 -16.39
C VAL A 210 4.53 9.61 -15.26
N VAL A 211 4.68 9.13 -14.04
CA VAL A 211 4.50 9.91 -12.81
C VAL A 211 5.77 9.79 -11.98
N TYR A 212 6.32 10.92 -11.56
CA TYR A 212 7.48 10.98 -10.68
C TYR A 212 7.06 11.27 -9.25
N LEU A 213 7.61 10.51 -8.33
CA LEU A 213 7.41 10.60 -6.89
C LEU A 213 8.72 10.99 -6.24
N SER A 214 8.78 12.15 -5.63
CA SER A 214 10.00 12.69 -5.06
C SER A 214 9.73 13.31 -3.70
N ARG A 215 10.76 13.32 -2.88
CA ARG A 215 10.78 14.02 -1.62
C ARG A 215 11.40 15.40 -1.84
N THR A 216 10.57 16.42 -1.98
CA THR A 216 11.01 17.78 -2.32
C THR A 216 11.94 18.44 -1.29
N ALA A 217 11.85 18.01 -0.02
CA ALA A 217 12.75 18.48 1.05
C ALA A 217 14.12 17.77 1.07
N ASP A 218 14.36 16.77 0.21
CA ASP A 218 15.61 16.04 0.14
C ASP A 218 16.33 16.41 -1.18
N PRO A 219 17.53 16.99 -1.13
CA PRO A 219 18.27 17.33 -2.35
C PRO A 219 18.77 16.11 -3.12
N ASN A 220 18.66 14.90 -2.57
CA ASN A 220 19.18 13.69 -3.19
C ASN A 220 18.16 13.10 -4.20
N PRO A 221 18.41 13.18 -5.52
CA PRO A 221 17.49 12.67 -6.53
C PRO A 221 17.33 11.14 -6.50
N TYR A 222 18.29 10.40 -5.93
CA TYR A 222 18.25 8.93 -5.87
C TYR A 222 17.17 8.38 -4.90
N ASN A 223 16.58 9.25 -4.08
CA ASN A 223 15.42 8.93 -3.27
C ASN A 223 14.09 9.09 -4.03
N SER A 224 14.15 9.19 -5.36
CA SER A 224 12.96 9.31 -6.20
C SER A 224 12.55 7.97 -6.81
N ARG A 225 11.26 7.86 -7.10
CA ARG A 225 10.64 6.73 -7.79
C ARG A 225 9.81 7.25 -8.94
N SER A 226 9.55 6.39 -9.90
CA SER A 226 8.58 6.71 -10.94
C SER A 226 7.73 5.51 -11.31
N VAL A 227 6.58 5.79 -11.86
CA VAL A 227 5.63 4.79 -12.35
C VAL A 227 5.27 5.15 -13.77
N THR A 228 5.38 4.18 -14.69
CA THR A 228 4.97 4.34 -16.09
C THR A 228 3.74 3.49 -16.37
N VAL A 229 2.89 4.00 -17.26
CA VAL A 229 1.71 3.32 -17.78
C VAL A 229 1.81 3.27 -19.30
N TRP A 230 1.72 2.07 -19.85
CA TRP A 230 1.67 1.83 -21.29
C TRP A 230 0.24 1.88 -21.80
N GLY A 231 -0.10 2.86 -22.64
CA GLY A 231 -1.47 3.10 -23.08
C GLY A 231 -2.12 1.89 -23.75
N ALA A 232 -1.45 1.26 -24.70
CA ALA A 232 -2.02 0.16 -25.48
C ALA A 232 -2.38 -1.08 -24.64
N THR A 233 -1.63 -1.36 -23.59
CA THR A 233 -1.81 -2.57 -22.77
C THR A 233 -2.27 -2.27 -21.35
N GLY A 234 -2.23 -0.99 -20.94
CA GLY A 234 -2.41 -0.58 -19.55
C GLY A 234 -1.37 -1.19 -18.59
N ARG A 235 -0.22 -1.66 -19.11
CA ARG A 235 0.84 -2.24 -18.29
C ARG A 235 1.47 -1.15 -17.43
N ILE A 236 1.57 -1.41 -16.14
CA ILE A 236 2.13 -0.50 -15.16
C ILE A 236 3.48 -1.05 -14.72
N LYS A 237 4.52 -0.22 -14.83
CA LYS A 237 5.87 -0.55 -14.39
C LYS A 237 6.34 0.46 -13.36
N GLY A 238 7.15 -0.01 -12.45
CA GLY A 238 7.78 0.82 -11.46
C GLY A 238 9.28 0.94 -11.68
N TRP A 239 9.85 2.10 -11.31
CA TRP A 239 11.22 2.46 -11.56
C TRP A 239 11.84 3.13 -10.35
N ARG A 240 13.13 2.87 -10.16
CA ARG A 240 13.94 3.51 -9.14
C ARG A 240 15.14 4.18 -9.79
N LEU A 241 15.49 5.37 -9.31
CA LEU A 241 16.67 6.06 -9.76
C LEU A 241 17.90 5.51 -9.03
N TYR A 242 18.90 5.10 -9.81
CA TYR A 242 20.19 4.63 -9.32
C TYR A 242 21.33 5.45 -9.91
N GLN A 243 22.46 5.41 -9.26
CA GLN A 243 23.69 5.94 -9.80
C GLN A 243 24.50 4.78 -10.40
N GLN A 244 24.76 4.86 -11.71
CA GLN A 244 25.60 3.90 -12.40
C GLN A 244 26.73 4.65 -13.13
N ALA A 245 27.98 4.28 -12.87
CA ALA A 245 29.16 4.91 -13.46
C ALA A 245 29.18 6.45 -13.36
N GLY A 246 28.67 6.99 -12.25
CA GLY A 246 28.60 8.44 -12.03
C GLY A 246 27.39 9.15 -12.63
N ALA A 247 26.59 8.47 -13.44
CA ALA A 247 25.38 9.03 -14.05
C ALA A 247 24.09 8.45 -13.40
N PRO A 248 23.02 9.26 -13.26
CA PRO A 248 21.72 8.78 -12.81
C PRO A 248 21.04 7.97 -13.91
N ILE A 249 20.48 6.81 -13.56
CA ILE A 249 19.70 5.97 -14.48
C ILE A 249 18.44 5.44 -13.81
N TRP A 250 17.38 5.27 -14.58
CA TRP A 250 16.17 4.59 -14.14
C TRP A 250 16.31 3.08 -14.34
N VAL A 251 16.09 2.31 -13.26
CA VAL A 251 16.12 0.85 -13.26
C VAL A 251 14.74 0.35 -12.88
N GLN A 252 14.18 -0.57 -13.70
CA GLN A 252 12.89 -1.19 -13.45
C GLN A 252 12.97 -2.10 -12.21
N GLN A 253 11.93 -2.06 -11.38
CA GLN A 253 11.73 -2.90 -10.20
C GLN A 253 10.67 -3.98 -10.44
#